data_695088b6eadecff9d4f3d7bbbefc94e9
#
_entry.id   695088b6eadecff9d4f3d7bbbefc94e9
#
_cell.length_a   1.000
_cell.length_b   1.000
_cell.length_c   1.000
_cell.angle_alpha   90.00
_cell.angle_beta   90.00
_cell.angle_gamma   90.00
#
_symmetry.space_group_name_H-M   'P 1'
#
loop_
_entity.id
_entity.type
_entity.pdbx_description
1 polymer ?
#
loop_
_entity_poly.entity_id
_entity_poly.type
_entity_poly.pdbx_seq_one_letter_code
_entity_poly.pdbx_strand_id
1 'polypeptide(L)'
;TGQGIEGDGMVEHDGQVGELLQFVKDQGLDEDTIIIYTTDNGAEVFGWPDGGTTPFYSEKNTNWEGGFRVPAIVRWKNHFPEGVISNEIMSHLDWVPTLMAAVGVQDIKGKLLDGYAGFNVHLDGYNFLPYLYTADKLMDEPERKKNCPITSGLSTAPSYCSPRHEYIYFTDDGYPSAVRYNDWKMVFTEQREEGFNVWAEPYVSLRVPKLFNLRRDPFEIADKESDYYTDWRFRRIFLLGPVQTAVAAFLKSFVNYPPRQKPASFSIDDIVDGVVTEIKIDRLQEEFPVITGLRKIIEIIQEPGSD
;
A
#
# COMPACT_ATOMS: atom_id res chain seq x y z
N THR A 1 6.62 -10.32 32.17
CA THR A 1 8.09 -10.41 32.01
C THR A 1 8.82 -9.26 32.72
N GLY A 2 8.10 -8.20 33.08
CA GLY A 2 8.62 -7.00 33.74
C GLY A 2 9.21 -5.97 32.75
N GLN A 3 8.80 -6.01 31.49
CA GLN A 3 9.24 -5.09 30.46
C GLN A 3 8.26 -3.89 30.28
N GLY A 4 7.21 -3.80 31.11
CA GLY A 4 6.11 -2.86 30.95
C GLY A 4 4.98 -3.44 30.07
N ILE A 5 3.88 -2.71 29.95
CA ILE A 5 2.66 -3.23 29.30
C ILE A 5 2.93 -3.57 27.83
N GLU A 6 3.54 -2.65 27.08
CA GLU A 6 3.84 -2.82 25.66
C GLU A 6 4.88 -3.93 25.43
N GLY A 7 5.95 -3.91 26.23
CA GLY A 7 7.01 -4.93 26.14
C GLY A 7 6.52 -6.32 26.52
N ASP A 8 5.71 -6.45 27.55
CA ASP A 8 5.11 -7.73 27.95
C ASP A 8 4.10 -8.22 26.88
N GLY A 9 3.31 -7.33 26.27
CA GLY A 9 2.45 -7.64 25.14
C GLY A 9 3.22 -8.14 23.91
N MET A 10 4.37 -7.54 23.61
CA MET A 10 5.23 -8.01 22.50
C MET A 10 5.83 -9.40 22.79
N VAL A 11 6.23 -9.69 24.01
CA VAL A 11 6.72 -11.04 24.40
C VAL A 11 5.61 -12.08 24.30
N GLU A 12 4.39 -11.74 24.73
CA GLU A 12 3.24 -12.62 24.59
C GLU A 12 2.92 -12.88 23.10
N HIS A 13 2.91 -11.85 22.29
CA HIS A 13 2.70 -11.96 20.84
C HIS A 13 3.75 -12.83 20.15
N ASP A 14 5.04 -12.65 20.48
CA ASP A 14 6.12 -13.51 19.98
C ASP A 14 5.91 -14.98 20.35
N GLY A 15 5.49 -15.23 21.59
CA GLY A 15 5.11 -16.57 22.05
C GLY A 15 3.97 -17.19 21.24
N GLN A 16 2.91 -16.43 20.97
CA GLN A 16 1.77 -16.88 20.14
C GLN A 16 2.19 -17.19 18.70
N VAL A 17 3.05 -16.38 18.11
CA VAL A 17 3.63 -16.67 16.78
C VAL A 17 4.43 -17.98 16.84
N GLY A 18 5.24 -18.18 17.87
CA GLY A 18 5.98 -19.43 18.10
C GLY A 18 5.07 -20.66 18.19
N GLU A 19 3.96 -20.56 18.93
CA GLU A 19 2.96 -21.64 19.04
C GLU A 19 2.32 -21.97 17.68
N LEU A 20 1.97 -20.97 16.88
CA LEU A 20 1.42 -21.18 15.53
C LEU A 20 2.43 -21.88 14.60
N LEU A 21 3.69 -21.46 14.64
CA LEU A 21 4.76 -22.10 13.85
C LEU A 21 4.97 -23.56 14.27
N GLN A 22 4.95 -23.83 15.58
CA GLN A 22 5.08 -25.19 16.10
C GLN A 22 3.86 -26.05 15.70
N PHE A 23 2.64 -25.50 15.79
CA PHE A 23 1.42 -26.19 15.36
C PHE A 23 1.49 -26.62 13.89
N VAL A 24 1.85 -25.71 12.96
CA VAL A 24 1.99 -26.04 11.55
C VAL A 24 2.99 -27.20 11.34
N LYS A 25 4.10 -27.17 12.06
CA LYS A 25 5.12 -28.21 12.03
C LYS A 25 4.61 -29.56 12.55
N ASP A 26 3.92 -29.56 13.69
CA ASP A 26 3.39 -30.77 14.35
C ASP A 26 2.28 -31.44 13.52
N GLN A 27 1.55 -30.64 12.73
CA GLN A 27 0.57 -31.14 11.76
C GLN A 27 1.21 -31.69 10.45
N GLY A 28 2.52 -31.59 10.28
CA GLY A 28 3.21 -32.00 9.06
C GLY A 28 2.93 -31.10 7.86
N LEU A 29 2.45 -29.87 8.07
CA LEU A 29 2.07 -28.90 7.03
C LEU A 29 3.20 -27.92 6.69
N ASP A 30 4.35 -28.04 7.32
CA ASP A 30 5.44 -27.08 7.29
C ASP A 30 6.02 -26.84 5.88
N GLU A 31 5.96 -27.82 5.00
CA GLU A 31 6.45 -27.73 3.61
C GLU A 31 5.38 -27.21 2.64
N ASP A 32 4.11 -27.39 2.98
CA ASP A 32 2.97 -27.02 2.13
C ASP A 32 2.29 -25.70 2.56
N THR A 33 2.90 -24.97 3.52
CA THR A 33 2.32 -23.72 4.05
C THR A 33 3.25 -22.55 3.83
N ILE A 34 2.73 -21.49 3.19
CA ILE A 34 3.37 -20.17 3.13
C ILE A 34 2.97 -19.40 4.38
N ILE A 35 3.94 -18.96 5.15
CA ILE A 35 3.75 -18.16 6.37
C ILE A 35 4.25 -16.76 6.08
N ILE A 36 3.38 -15.77 6.30
CA ILE A 36 3.67 -14.35 6.12
C ILE A 36 3.42 -13.64 7.44
N TYR A 37 4.42 -12.96 7.95
CA TYR A 37 4.31 -12.07 9.11
C TYR A 37 4.61 -10.65 8.68
N THR A 38 3.68 -9.75 8.92
CA THR A 38 3.80 -8.32 8.58
C THR A 38 2.80 -7.51 9.41
N THR A 39 2.76 -6.21 9.21
CA THR A 39 1.73 -5.32 9.74
C THR A 39 1.16 -4.46 8.60
N ASP A 40 0.02 -3.84 8.83
CA ASP A 40 -0.71 -3.03 7.84
C ASP A 40 -0.06 -1.66 7.59
N ASN A 41 0.50 -1.04 8.63
CA ASN A 41 1.09 0.31 8.59
C ASN A 41 2.23 0.45 9.61
N GLY A 42 2.92 1.58 9.56
CA GLY A 42 3.89 1.96 10.56
C GLY A 42 3.26 2.26 11.92
N ALA A 43 4.07 2.27 12.97
CA ALA A 43 3.62 2.48 14.34
C ALA A 43 3.06 3.89 14.53
N GLU A 44 1.98 4.02 15.29
CA GLU A 44 1.53 5.27 15.89
C GLU A 44 2.40 5.61 17.10
N VAL A 45 2.55 6.91 17.38
CA VAL A 45 3.37 7.38 18.52
C VAL A 45 2.64 7.39 19.86
N PHE A 46 1.40 6.92 19.92
CA PHE A 46 0.57 7.02 21.15
C PHE A 46 1.13 6.27 22.36
N GLY A 47 1.82 5.16 22.10
CA GLY A 47 2.44 4.37 23.19
C GLY A 47 3.86 4.81 23.53
N TRP A 48 4.45 5.74 22.78
CA TRP A 48 5.81 6.20 23.03
C TRP A 48 5.89 7.08 24.30
N PRO A 49 6.93 6.96 25.16
CA PRO A 49 8.16 6.18 24.99
C PRO A 49 8.10 4.70 25.41
N ASP A 50 7.05 4.23 26.08
CA ASP A 50 6.95 2.84 26.55
C ASP A 50 6.71 1.87 25.37
N GLY A 51 5.86 2.25 24.42
CA GLY A 51 5.71 1.59 23.14
C GLY A 51 6.80 1.97 22.14
N GLY A 52 7.05 1.10 21.16
CA GLY A 52 8.01 1.36 20.08
C GLY A 52 7.49 2.37 19.05
N THR A 53 8.44 2.99 18.34
CA THR A 53 8.17 3.75 17.13
C THR A 53 8.99 3.20 15.97
N THR A 54 8.74 3.69 14.76
CA THR A 54 9.59 3.41 13.60
C THR A 54 10.82 4.30 13.60
N PRO A 55 11.98 3.83 13.08
CA PRO A 55 13.14 4.71 12.90
C PRO A 55 12.97 5.71 11.75
N PHE A 56 11.93 5.54 10.92
CA PHE A 56 11.64 6.40 9.79
C PHE A 56 10.76 7.59 10.21
N TYR A 57 10.71 8.62 9.38
CA TYR A 57 9.97 9.83 9.68
C TYR A 57 8.46 9.59 9.79
N SER A 58 7.87 10.16 10.82
CA SER A 58 6.43 10.19 11.12
C SER A 58 5.81 8.81 11.42
N GLU A 59 4.51 8.65 11.25
CA GLU A 59 3.70 7.59 11.82
C GLU A 59 2.52 7.20 10.91
N LYS A 60 1.73 6.22 11.35
CA LYS A 60 0.45 5.85 10.75
C LYS A 60 -0.39 7.07 10.41
N ASN A 61 -1.19 6.99 9.34
CA ASN A 61 -2.00 8.06 8.77
C ASN A 61 -1.18 9.26 8.24
N THR A 62 0.09 9.03 7.91
CA THR A 62 0.92 9.99 7.18
C THR A 62 1.48 9.35 5.92
N ASN A 63 1.92 10.16 4.97
CA ASN A 63 2.52 9.66 3.73
C ASN A 63 4.05 9.61 3.76
N TRP A 64 4.63 9.61 4.95
CA TRP A 64 6.06 9.47 5.20
C TRP A 64 6.44 7.99 5.35
N GLU A 65 7.74 7.69 5.25
CA GLU A 65 8.22 6.29 5.34
C GLU A 65 7.85 5.64 6.68
N GLY A 66 7.74 6.42 7.76
CA GLY A 66 7.32 5.91 9.07
C GLY A 66 5.87 5.44 9.11
N GLY A 67 4.99 5.99 8.26
CA GLY A 67 3.61 5.53 8.14
C GLY A 67 3.43 4.33 7.22
N PHE A 68 4.25 4.22 6.17
CA PHE A 68 4.08 3.23 5.10
C PHE A 68 5.05 2.06 5.16
N ARG A 69 6.26 2.26 5.67
CA ARG A 69 7.28 1.22 5.68
C ARG A 69 7.10 0.28 6.86
N VAL A 70 6.92 -1.00 6.58
CA VAL A 70 6.64 -2.02 7.56
C VAL A 70 7.61 -3.20 7.44
N PRO A 71 7.88 -3.95 8.54
CA PRO A 71 8.57 -5.20 8.46
C PRO A 71 7.71 -6.24 7.73
N ALA A 72 8.35 -7.12 6.95
CA ALA A 72 7.70 -8.25 6.34
C ALA A 72 8.64 -9.45 6.35
N ILE A 73 8.14 -10.58 6.82
CA ILE A 73 8.85 -11.86 6.83
C ILE A 73 7.98 -12.86 6.09
N VAL A 74 8.58 -13.58 5.15
CA VAL A 74 7.89 -14.65 4.43
C VAL A 74 8.72 -15.92 4.50
N ARG A 75 8.04 -17.04 4.77
CA ARG A 75 8.63 -18.37 4.84
C ARG A 75 7.80 -19.36 4.05
N TRP A 76 8.47 -20.12 3.20
CA TRP A 76 7.94 -21.33 2.58
C TRP A 76 9.07 -22.35 2.55
N LYS A 77 9.02 -23.31 3.46
CA LYS A 77 10.10 -24.28 3.67
C LYS A 77 10.38 -25.05 2.40
N ASN A 78 11.65 -25.27 2.10
CA ASN A 78 12.16 -25.94 0.89
C ASN A 78 11.87 -25.21 -0.44
N HIS A 79 11.17 -24.08 -0.42
CA HIS A 79 10.84 -23.29 -1.61
C HIS A 79 11.55 -21.93 -1.63
N PHE A 80 11.54 -21.21 -0.52
CA PHE A 80 12.25 -19.93 -0.42
C PHE A 80 13.58 -20.12 0.31
N PRO A 81 14.65 -19.47 -0.14
CA PRO A 81 15.94 -19.53 0.53
C PRO A 81 15.88 -18.91 1.93
N GLU A 82 16.63 -19.53 2.87
CA GLU A 82 16.65 -19.11 4.26
C GLU A 82 17.63 -17.96 4.52
N GLY A 83 17.31 -17.09 5.48
CA GLY A 83 18.21 -16.05 5.99
C GLY A 83 18.48 -14.90 5.01
N VAL A 84 17.68 -14.77 3.95
CA VAL A 84 17.84 -13.69 2.97
C VAL A 84 17.19 -12.41 3.47
N ILE A 85 17.89 -11.29 3.31
CA ILE A 85 17.36 -9.94 3.56
C ILE A 85 17.27 -9.23 2.22
N SER A 86 16.08 -8.74 1.89
CA SER A 86 15.83 -7.94 0.69
C SER A 86 15.44 -6.50 1.08
N ASN A 87 16.02 -5.52 0.38
CA ASN A 87 15.66 -4.11 0.49
C ASN A 87 14.91 -3.61 -0.76
N GLU A 88 14.45 -4.53 -1.60
CA GLU A 88 13.63 -4.18 -2.76
C GLU A 88 12.23 -3.72 -2.32
N ILE A 89 11.60 -2.90 -3.15
CA ILE A 89 10.22 -2.48 -2.91
C ILE A 89 9.30 -3.66 -3.15
N MET A 90 8.53 -4.04 -2.12
CA MET A 90 7.40 -4.95 -2.21
C MET A 90 6.22 -4.33 -1.48
N SER A 91 5.03 -4.46 -2.01
CA SER A 91 3.80 -3.91 -1.45
C SER A 91 2.83 -5.03 -1.07
N HIS A 92 1.90 -4.75 -0.15
CA HIS A 92 0.78 -5.66 0.12
C HIS A 92 -0.06 -5.95 -1.13
N LEU A 93 -0.08 -5.05 -2.12
CA LEU A 93 -0.71 -5.27 -3.42
C LEU A 93 -0.14 -6.49 -4.16
N ASP A 94 1.11 -6.86 -3.89
CA ASP A 94 1.83 -7.91 -4.59
C ASP A 94 1.49 -9.32 -4.09
N TRP A 95 0.86 -9.44 -2.92
CA TRP A 95 0.52 -10.75 -2.36
C TRP A 95 -0.48 -11.52 -3.21
N VAL A 96 -1.55 -10.88 -3.72
CA VAL A 96 -2.56 -11.58 -4.51
C VAL A 96 -1.96 -12.23 -5.76
N PRO A 97 -1.27 -11.51 -6.65
CA PRO A 97 -0.67 -12.15 -7.83
C PRO A 97 0.43 -13.16 -7.47
N THR A 98 1.17 -12.95 -6.38
CA THR A 98 2.22 -13.86 -5.93
C THR A 98 1.64 -15.18 -5.41
N LEU A 99 0.64 -15.13 -4.54
CA LEU A 99 0.01 -16.32 -3.97
C LEU A 99 -0.80 -17.10 -5.01
N MET A 100 -1.47 -16.39 -5.93
CA MET A 100 -2.15 -17.06 -7.05
C MET A 100 -1.18 -17.81 -7.97
N ALA A 101 0.00 -17.22 -8.21
CA ALA A 101 1.06 -17.91 -8.95
C ALA A 101 1.59 -19.14 -8.20
N ALA A 102 1.73 -19.06 -6.86
CA ALA A 102 2.18 -20.18 -6.03
C ALA A 102 1.22 -21.38 -6.10
N VAL A 103 -0.09 -21.15 -6.23
CA VAL A 103 -1.09 -22.23 -6.44
C VAL A 103 -1.33 -22.56 -7.92
N GLY A 104 -0.45 -22.11 -8.82
CA GLY A 104 -0.47 -22.48 -10.24
C GLY A 104 -1.38 -21.62 -11.13
N VAL A 105 -2.04 -20.59 -10.60
CA VAL A 105 -2.84 -19.65 -11.39
C VAL A 105 -1.93 -18.56 -11.94
N GLN A 106 -1.41 -18.80 -13.13
CA GLN A 106 -0.57 -17.82 -13.83
C GLN A 106 -1.44 -16.68 -14.39
N ASP A 107 -0.83 -15.46 -14.47
CA ASP A 107 -1.46 -14.27 -15.03
C ASP A 107 -2.86 -13.97 -14.47
N ILE A 108 -2.98 -13.99 -13.15
CA ILE A 108 -4.26 -13.63 -12.50
C ILE A 108 -4.73 -12.22 -12.87
N LYS A 109 -3.81 -11.29 -13.14
CA LYS A 109 -4.13 -9.92 -13.55
C LYS A 109 -4.90 -9.90 -14.86
N GLY A 110 -4.38 -10.54 -15.92
CA GLY A 110 -5.07 -10.66 -17.20
C GLY A 110 -6.39 -11.39 -17.07
N LYS A 111 -6.41 -12.52 -16.36
CA LYS A 111 -7.63 -13.30 -16.14
C LYS A 111 -8.74 -12.48 -15.44
N LEU A 112 -8.41 -11.66 -14.44
CA LEU A 112 -9.40 -10.84 -13.76
C LEU A 112 -9.93 -9.71 -14.64
N LEU A 113 -9.15 -9.16 -15.55
CA LEU A 113 -9.62 -8.22 -16.57
C LEU A 113 -10.61 -8.88 -17.54
N ASP A 114 -10.45 -10.18 -17.80
CA ASP A 114 -11.31 -10.99 -18.68
C ASP A 114 -12.51 -11.63 -17.95
N GLY A 115 -12.74 -11.30 -16.67
CA GLY A 115 -13.91 -11.77 -15.92
C GLY A 115 -13.73 -13.12 -15.22
N TYR A 116 -12.51 -13.52 -14.88
CA TYR A 116 -12.22 -14.77 -14.17
C TYR A 116 -13.00 -14.90 -12.86
N ALA A 117 -13.61 -16.07 -12.65
CA ALA A 117 -14.45 -16.38 -11.49
C ALA A 117 -15.56 -15.34 -11.19
N GLY A 118 -16.05 -14.63 -12.22
CA GLY A 118 -17.07 -13.60 -12.09
C GLY A 118 -16.55 -12.23 -11.64
N PHE A 119 -15.24 -12.07 -11.44
CA PHE A 119 -14.64 -10.79 -11.05
C PHE A 119 -14.04 -10.08 -12.27
N ASN A 120 -14.40 -8.82 -12.48
CA ASN A 120 -13.77 -7.93 -13.44
C ASN A 120 -13.10 -6.79 -12.65
N VAL A 121 -11.80 -6.93 -12.37
CA VAL A 121 -11.04 -6.01 -11.53
C VAL A 121 -9.63 -5.83 -12.07
N HIS A 122 -9.08 -4.63 -11.85
CA HIS A 122 -7.68 -4.31 -12.11
C HIS A 122 -6.86 -4.51 -10.84
N LEU A 123 -5.71 -5.19 -10.96
CA LEU A 123 -4.74 -5.34 -9.87
C LEU A 123 -3.46 -4.57 -10.19
N ASP A 124 -3.01 -3.75 -9.25
CA ASP A 124 -1.76 -2.99 -9.34
C ASP A 124 -0.54 -3.76 -8.79
N GLY A 125 -0.77 -4.95 -8.25
CA GLY A 125 0.27 -5.83 -7.72
C GLY A 125 1.09 -6.52 -8.81
N TYR A 126 2.29 -6.95 -8.45
CA TYR A 126 3.19 -7.76 -9.28
C TYR A 126 3.40 -9.14 -8.68
N ASN A 127 3.66 -10.12 -9.54
CA ASN A 127 4.00 -11.47 -9.10
C ASN A 127 5.46 -11.54 -8.65
N PHE A 128 5.68 -11.66 -7.35
CA PHE A 128 7.00 -11.77 -6.72
C PHE A 128 7.50 -13.23 -6.61
N LEU A 129 6.70 -14.22 -6.95
CA LEU A 129 7.07 -15.62 -6.75
C LEU A 129 8.42 -15.99 -7.38
N PRO A 130 8.73 -15.62 -8.64
CA PRO A 130 10.04 -15.91 -9.24
C PRO A 130 11.19 -15.24 -8.48
N TYR A 131 10.99 -14.01 -7.99
CA TYR A 131 11.95 -13.28 -7.18
C TYR A 131 12.19 -13.97 -5.83
N LEU A 132 11.14 -14.39 -5.13
CA LEU A 132 11.25 -15.05 -3.83
C LEU A 132 11.95 -16.40 -3.92
N TYR A 133 11.77 -17.17 -4.99
CA TYR A 133 12.51 -18.43 -5.23
C TYR A 133 14.01 -18.26 -5.46
N THR A 134 14.43 -17.10 -5.92
CA THR A 134 15.82 -16.82 -6.32
C THR A 134 16.47 -15.74 -5.47
N ALA A 135 15.88 -15.41 -4.32
CA ALA A 135 16.34 -14.32 -3.48
C ALA A 135 17.76 -14.52 -2.91
N ASP A 136 18.25 -15.77 -2.81
CA ASP A 136 19.64 -16.11 -2.47
C ASP A 136 20.65 -15.75 -3.54
N LYS A 137 20.18 -15.52 -4.78
CA LYS A 137 21.00 -15.12 -5.93
C LYS A 137 21.07 -13.61 -6.09
N LEU A 138 20.70 -12.85 -5.04
CA LEU A 138 20.83 -11.40 -5.05
C LEU A 138 22.29 -11.03 -5.21
N MET A 139 22.60 -10.52 -6.38
CA MET A 139 23.91 -9.95 -6.68
C MET A 139 24.14 -8.69 -5.84
N ASP A 140 25.40 -8.34 -5.63
CA ASP A 140 25.76 -7.04 -5.08
C ASP A 140 25.03 -5.93 -5.84
N GLU A 141 24.65 -4.87 -5.14
CA GLU A 141 23.82 -3.80 -5.68
C GLU A 141 24.33 -3.21 -7.01
N PRO A 142 25.64 -3.00 -7.23
CA PRO A 142 26.16 -2.53 -8.51
C PRO A 142 25.90 -3.49 -9.69
N GLU A 143 26.04 -4.80 -9.47
CA GLU A 143 25.78 -5.80 -10.50
C GLU A 143 24.28 -5.94 -10.78
N ARG A 144 23.45 -5.88 -9.74
CA ARG A 144 22.00 -5.88 -9.86
C ARG A 144 21.53 -4.68 -10.67
N LYS A 145 21.97 -3.46 -10.34
CA LYS A 145 21.65 -2.24 -11.09
C LYS A 145 22.06 -2.32 -12.57
N LYS A 146 23.08 -3.07 -12.89
CA LYS A 146 23.54 -3.27 -14.26
C LYS A 146 22.68 -4.28 -15.03
N ASN A 147 22.21 -5.34 -14.38
CA ASN A 147 21.60 -6.49 -15.02
C ASN A 147 20.06 -6.51 -14.90
N CYS A 148 19.50 -5.77 -13.97
CA CYS A 148 18.05 -5.70 -13.79
C CYS A 148 17.46 -4.49 -14.51
N PRO A 149 16.32 -4.68 -15.21
CA PRO A 149 15.59 -3.57 -15.81
C PRO A 149 15.06 -2.64 -14.73
N ILE A 150 14.95 -1.37 -15.04
CA ILE A 150 14.40 -0.36 -14.14
C ILE A 150 12.88 -0.17 -14.31
N THR A 151 12.26 -0.94 -15.21
CA THR A 151 10.82 -0.85 -15.51
C THR A 151 10.09 -1.98 -14.80
N SER A 152 9.09 -1.62 -14.03
CA SER A 152 8.25 -2.58 -13.29
C SER A 152 7.47 -3.51 -14.21
N GLY A 153 7.24 -4.74 -13.73
CA GLY A 153 6.38 -5.72 -14.39
C GLY A 153 6.91 -6.24 -15.72
N LEU A 154 8.18 -6.06 -16.03
CA LEU A 154 8.76 -6.55 -17.28
C LEU A 154 8.93 -8.08 -17.24
N SER A 155 8.13 -8.79 -18.03
CA SER A 155 8.10 -10.26 -18.05
C SER A 155 9.40 -10.92 -18.54
N THR A 156 10.26 -10.15 -19.22
CA THR A 156 11.57 -10.62 -19.69
C THR A 156 12.69 -10.38 -18.68
N ALA A 157 12.39 -9.78 -17.53
CA ALA A 157 13.38 -9.57 -16.48
C ALA A 157 13.85 -10.91 -15.89
N PRO A 158 15.14 -11.04 -15.55
CA PRO A 158 15.64 -12.20 -14.80
C PRO A 158 14.85 -12.38 -13.49
N SER A 159 14.63 -13.65 -13.08
CA SER A 159 13.84 -13.98 -11.89
C SER A 159 14.39 -13.40 -10.58
N TYR A 160 15.69 -13.15 -10.51
CA TYR A 160 16.36 -12.53 -9.37
C TYR A 160 16.19 -10.99 -9.32
N CYS A 161 15.54 -10.38 -10.30
CA CYS A 161 15.24 -8.96 -10.29
C CYS A 161 13.87 -8.70 -9.69
N SER A 162 13.77 -7.67 -8.83
CA SER A 162 12.47 -7.25 -8.30
C SER A 162 11.54 -6.81 -9.44
N PRO A 163 10.30 -7.28 -9.46
CA PRO A 163 9.34 -6.85 -10.47
C PRO A 163 8.78 -5.45 -10.21
N ARG A 164 8.99 -4.86 -9.03
CA ARG A 164 8.47 -3.54 -8.64
C ARG A 164 9.58 -2.53 -8.45
N HIS A 165 9.39 -1.34 -8.99
CA HIS A 165 10.29 -0.21 -8.84
C HIS A 165 9.59 1.06 -8.34
N GLU A 166 8.25 1.12 -8.45
CA GLU A 166 7.45 2.26 -8.01
C GLU A 166 6.48 1.89 -6.89
N TYR A 167 6.12 2.90 -6.11
CA TYR A 167 5.03 2.84 -5.17
C TYR A 167 4.32 4.20 -5.12
N ILE A 168 2.99 4.19 -5.13
CA ILE A 168 2.17 5.39 -5.01
C ILE A 168 1.54 5.41 -3.62
N TYR A 169 1.80 6.49 -2.91
CA TYR A 169 1.24 6.74 -1.57
C TYR A 169 -0.09 7.43 -1.71
N PHE A 170 -1.06 6.98 -0.93
CA PHE A 170 -2.39 7.55 -0.88
C PHE A 170 -2.66 8.18 0.47
N THR A 171 -3.52 9.20 0.49
CA THR A 171 -4.15 9.67 1.72
C THR A 171 -5.25 8.68 2.12
N ASP A 172 -5.78 8.81 3.33
CA ASP A 172 -6.96 8.09 3.79
C ASP A 172 -8.24 8.43 3.01
N ASP A 173 -8.27 9.59 2.34
CA ASP A 173 -9.32 9.97 1.39
C ASP A 173 -9.16 9.35 -0.01
N GLY A 174 -8.11 8.56 -0.22
CA GLY A 174 -7.86 7.88 -1.50
C GLY A 174 -7.23 8.75 -2.58
N TYR A 175 -6.63 9.89 -2.23
CA TYR A 175 -5.91 10.73 -3.18
C TYR A 175 -4.41 10.39 -3.23
N PRO A 176 -3.79 10.32 -4.42
CA PRO A 176 -2.33 10.17 -4.53
C PRO A 176 -1.61 11.33 -3.86
N SER A 177 -0.77 11.05 -2.87
CA SER A 177 -0.05 12.04 -2.08
C SER A 177 1.43 12.11 -2.39
N ALA A 178 2.03 11.00 -2.76
CA ALA A 178 3.44 10.90 -3.11
C ALA A 178 3.68 9.74 -4.09
N VAL A 179 4.83 9.75 -4.74
CA VAL A 179 5.32 8.65 -5.58
C VAL A 179 6.76 8.35 -5.21
N ARG A 180 7.05 7.07 -5.00
CA ARG A 180 8.40 6.54 -4.91
C ARG A 180 8.74 5.83 -6.20
N TYR A 181 9.97 6.04 -6.69
CA TYR A 181 10.55 5.29 -7.79
C TYR A 181 12.01 4.95 -7.44
N ASN A 182 12.27 3.68 -7.20
CA ASN A 182 13.54 3.21 -6.61
C ASN A 182 13.88 4.01 -5.33
N ASP A 183 15.02 4.73 -5.35
CA ASP A 183 15.49 5.53 -4.22
C ASP A 183 14.86 6.93 -4.15
N TRP A 184 14.07 7.33 -5.15
CA TRP A 184 13.52 8.68 -5.21
C TRP A 184 12.07 8.71 -4.77
N LYS A 185 11.74 9.67 -3.90
CA LYS A 185 10.37 9.94 -3.49
C LYS A 185 10.02 11.40 -3.75
N MET A 186 8.89 11.61 -4.41
CA MET A 186 8.33 12.92 -4.67
C MET A 186 6.99 13.05 -3.98
N VAL A 187 6.85 14.09 -3.16
CA VAL A 187 5.67 14.33 -2.32
C VAL A 187 4.90 15.53 -2.87
N PHE A 188 3.61 15.36 -3.14
CA PHE A 188 2.72 16.39 -3.69
C PHE A 188 1.80 16.98 -2.63
N THR A 189 1.42 16.15 -1.65
CA THR A 189 0.53 16.46 -0.55
C THR A 189 1.11 15.81 0.68
N GLU A 190 1.09 16.48 1.83
CA GLU A 190 1.69 15.95 3.06
C GLU A 190 0.80 16.09 4.26
N GLN A 191 0.85 15.14 5.18
CA GLN A 191 0.39 15.31 6.55
C GLN A 191 1.51 15.95 7.35
N ARG A 192 1.20 17.07 8.03
CA ARG A 192 2.15 17.89 8.80
C ARG A 192 2.08 17.65 10.28
N GLU A 193 0.99 17.06 10.74
CA GLU A 193 0.71 16.87 12.14
C GLU A 193 1.31 15.56 12.67
N GLU A 194 1.31 15.43 13.99
CA GLU A 194 1.82 14.28 14.73
C GLU A 194 0.82 13.89 15.82
N GLY A 195 0.89 12.65 16.29
CA GLY A 195 0.01 12.13 17.34
C GLY A 195 -1.47 12.15 16.92
N PHE A 196 -2.37 12.53 17.82
CA PHE A 196 -3.81 12.58 17.52
C PHE A 196 -4.19 13.55 16.40
N ASN A 197 -3.39 14.58 16.16
CA ASN A 197 -3.70 15.57 15.15
C ASN A 197 -3.60 15.01 13.73
N VAL A 198 -2.90 13.91 13.48
CA VAL A 198 -2.88 13.24 12.16
C VAL A 198 -4.27 12.77 11.71
N TRP A 199 -5.20 12.59 12.67
CA TRP A 199 -6.58 12.19 12.42
C TRP A 199 -7.56 13.37 12.35
N ALA A 200 -7.18 14.53 12.87
CA ALA A 200 -8.04 15.70 12.95
C ALA A 200 -7.73 16.73 11.85
N GLU A 201 -6.49 16.82 11.43
CA GLU A 201 -6.03 17.84 10.50
C GLU A 201 -5.87 17.27 9.08
N PRO A 202 -6.27 18.04 8.06
CA PRO A 202 -6.24 17.58 6.68
C PRO A 202 -4.81 17.53 6.13
N TYR A 203 -4.63 16.70 5.10
CA TYR A 203 -3.44 16.75 4.26
C TYR A 203 -3.33 18.11 3.55
N VAL A 204 -2.11 18.61 3.42
CA VAL A 204 -1.81 19.90 2.79
C VAL A 204 -1.19 19.70 1.42
N SER A 205 -1.84 20.23 0.39
CA SER A 205 -1.29 20.23 -0.98
C SER A 205 -0.10 21.18 -1.09
N LEU A 206 0.99 20.69 -1.68
CA LEU A 206 2.22 21.44 -1.84
C LEU A 206 2.21 22.22 -3.17
N ARG A 207 2.52 23.52 -3.11
CA ARG A 207 2.68 24.35 -4.31
C ARG A 207 3.86 23.91 -5.18
N VAL A 208 4.92 23.39 -4.55
CA VAL A 208 6.09 22.81 -5.18
C VAL A 208 6.35 21.46 -4.51
N PRO A 209 6.37 20.37 -5.26
CA PRO A 209 6.61 19.05 -4.68
C PRO A 209 7.93 18.97 -3.91
N LYS A 210 7.94 18.24 -2.79
CA LYS A 210 9.18 17.88 -2.11
C LYS A 210 9.82 16.69 -2.83
N LEU A 211 11.13 16.59 -2.76
CA LEU A 211 11.92 15.53 -3.38
C LEU A 211 12.91 14.98 -2.36
N PHE A 212 12.94 13.66 -2.22
CA PHE A 212 13.86 12.96 -1.34
C PHE A 212 14.59 11.86 -2.12
N ASN A 213 15.83 11.58 -1.70
CA ASN A 213 16.52 10.36 -2.09
C ASN A 213 16.64 9.49 -0.85
N LEU A 214 15.78 8.49 -0.73
CA LEU A 214 15.60 7.67 0.49
C LEU A 214 16.85 6.85 0.87
N ARG A 215 17.81 6.69 -0.04
CA ARG A 215 19.07 6.06 0.28
C ARG A 215 20.04 7.02 0.99
N ARG A 216 19.96 8.33 0.67
CA ARG A 216 20.82 9.38 1.26
C ARG A 216 20.16 10.03 2.47
N ASP A 217 18.85 10.11 2.44
CA ASP A 217 17.99 10.66 3.47
C ASP A 217 16.83 9.70 3.74
N PRO A 218 17.11 8.57 4.44
CA PRO A 218 16.10 7.56 4.76
C PRO A 218 15.05 8.05 5.76
N PHE A 219 15.33 9.17 6.42
CA PHE A 219 14.46 9.76 7.44
C PHE A 219 13.65 10.95 6.91
N GLU A 220 13.79 11.30 5.63
CA GLU A 220 13.03 12.39 4.97
C GLU A 220 13.07 13.72 5.72
N ILE A 221 14.25 14.08 6.27
CA ILE A 221 14.46 15.28 7.09
C ILE A 221 15.22 16.39 6.35
N ALA A 222 15.74 16.12 5.14
CA ALA A 222 16.57 17.08 4.42
C ALA A 222 15.87 18.41 4.13
N ASP A 223 14.55 18.43 3.97
CA ASP A 223 13.77 19.63 3.74
C ASP A 223 13.69 20.55 4.96
N LYS A 224 13.92 20.01 6.16
CA LYS A 224 13.89 20.73 7.45
C LYS A 224 15.29 21.09 7.96
N GLU A 225 16.25 20.18 7.77
CA GLU A 225 17.56 20.23 8.41
C GLU A 225 18.69 20.72 7.49
N SER A 226 18.45 20.79 6.16
CA SER A 226 19.49 21.17 5.21
C SER A 226 19.24 22.52 4.57
N ASP A 227 20.13 23.49 4.84
CA ASP A 227 20.12 24.81 4.17
C ASP A 227 20.28 24.68 2.66
N TYR A 228 20.92 23.61 2.19
CA TYR A 228 21.16 23.36 0.77
C TYR A 228 19.99 22.66 0.06
N TYR A 229 18.96 22.20 0.79
CA TYR A 229 17.88 21.39 0.23
C TYR A 229 17.16 22.05 -0.95
N THR A 230 16.85 23.34 -0.85
CA THR A 230 16.13 24.07 -1.90
C THR A 230 16.90 24.07 -3.22
N ASP A 231 18.19 24.42 -3.20
CA ASP A 231 19.04 24.39 -4.39
C ASP A 231 19.23 22.96 -4.93
N TRP A 232 19.46 21.99 -4.04
CA TRP A 232 19.58 20.58 -4.38
C TRP A 232 18.32 20.04 -5.08
N ARG A 233 17.12 20.40 -4.60
CA ARG A 233 15.83 20.02 -5.19
C ARG A 233 15.63 20.65 -6.56
N PHE A 234 15.86 21.94 -6.71
CA PHE A 234 15.69 22.64 -7.99
C PHE A 234 16.63 22.13 -9.07
N ARG A 235 17.85 21.75 -8.74
CA ARG A 235 18.78 21.11 -9.69
C ARG A 235 18.28 19.75 -10.19
N ARG A 236 17.27 19.15 -9.54
CA ARG A 236 16.69 17.85 -9.87
C ARG A 236 15.23 17.94 -10.32
N ILE A 237 14.74 19.13 -10.62
CA ILE A 237 13.37 19.36 -11.06
C ILE A 237 13.01 18.57 -12.35
N PHE A 238 14.02 18.18 -13.14
CA PHE A 238 13.83 17.33 -14.32
C PHE A 238 13.20 15.97 -14.00
N LEU A 239 13.31 15.48 -12.75
CA LEU A 239 12.66 14.25 -12.30
C LEU A 239 11.13 14.38 -12.28
N LEU A 240 10.59 15.60 -12.26
CA LEU A 240 9.14 15.83 -12.26
C LEU A 240 8.46 15.24 -13.51
N GLY A 241 9.07 15.35 -14.68
CA GLY A 241 8.51 14.83 -15.93
C GLY A 241 8.28 13.31 -15.91
N PRO A 242 9.31 12.48 -15.64
CA PRO A 242 9.13 11.04 -15.49
C PRO A 242 8.12 10.65 -14.42
N VAL A 243 8.11 11.34 -13.27
CA VAL A 243 7.15 11.08 -12.19
C VAL A 243 5.72 11.39 -12.63
N GLN A 244 5.48 12.53 -13.27
CA GLN A 244 4.16 12.87 -13.81
C GLN A 244 3.68 11.82 -14.84
N THR A 245 4.57 11.32 -15.67
CA THR A 245 4.26 10.26 -16.63
C THR A 245 3.84 8.96 -15.93
N ALA A 246 4.56 8.56 -14.89
CA ALA A 246 4.25 7.36 -14.10
C ALA A 246 2.88 7.49 -13.39
N VAL A 247 2.63 8.64 -12.75
CA VAL A 247 1.32 8.93 -12.10
C VAL A 247 0.19 8.93 -13.12
N ALA A 248 0.38 9.59 -14.26
CA ALA A 248 -0.64 9.63 -15.31
C ALA A 248 -0.95 8.24 -15.87
N ALA A 249 0.08 7.40 -16.06
CA ALA A 249 -0.09 6.02 -16.51
C ALA A 249 -0.90 5.18 -15.49
N PHE A 250 -0.60 5.34 -14.20
CA PHE A 250 -1.34 4.69 -13.13
C PHE A 250 -2.80 5.17 -13.07
N LEU A 251 -3.04 6.48 -13.02
CA LEU A 251 -4.39 7.05 -12.94
C LEU A 251 -5.25 6.74 -14.17
N LYS A 252 -4.63 6.39 -15.30
CA LYS A 252 -5.36 5.97 -16.50
C LYS A 252 -6.21 4.71 -16.26
N SER A 253 -5.78 3.82 -15.38
CA SER A 253 -6.56 2.64 -15.00
C SER A 253 -7.89 3.01 -14.32
N PHE A 254 -7.95 4.15 -13.62
CA PHE A 254 -9.15 4.62 -12.91
C PHE A 254 -10.30 5.02 -13.83
N VAL A 255 -10.02 5.25 -15.12
CA VAL A 255 -11.09 5.52 -16.12
C VAL A 255 -12.03 4.31 -16.25
N ASN A 256 -11.46 3.09 -16.26
CA ASN A 256 -12.22 1.85 -16.40
C ASN A 256 -12.50 1.18 -15.05
N TYR A 257 -11.63 1.40 -14.07
CA TYR A 257 -11.67 0.81 -12.72
C TYR A 257 -11.56 1.91 -11.67
N PRO A 258 -12.61 2.73 -11.48
CA PRO A 258 -12.57 3.84 -10.53
C PRO A 258 -12.39 3.35 -9.09
N PRO A 259 -11.78 4.17 -8.23
CA PRO A 259 -11.70 3.88 -6.79
C PRO A 259 -13.08 3.61 -6.20
N ARG A 260 -13.18 2.57 -5.37
CA ARG A 260 -14.43 2.20 -4.68
C ARG A 260 -14.47 2.67 -3.22
N GLN A 261 -13.31 3.04 -2.69
CA GLN A 261 -13.21 3.58 -1.33
C GLN A 261 -13.83 4.98 -1.30
N LYS A 262 -14.62 5.23 -0.28
CA LYS A 262 -15.12 6.57 0.01
C LYS A 262 -14.06 7.32 0.82
N PRO A 263 -13.96 8.66 0.65
CA PRO A 263 -13.13 9.49 1.52
C PRO A 263 -13.45 9.25 3.00
N ALA A 264 -12.42 9.27 3.86
CA ALA A 264 -12.58 9.19 5.30
C ALA A 264 -12.93 10.55 5.91
N SER A 265 -12.53 11.64 5.26
CA SER A 265 -12.79 12.99 5.71
C SER A 265 -14.27 13.35 5.63
N PHE A 266 -14.74 14.05 6.66
CA PHE A 266 -16.09 14.58 6.67
C PHE A 266 -16.24 15.71 5.64
N SER A 267 -17.27 15.61 4.79
CA SER A 267 -17.58 16.63 3.78
C SER A 267 -19.02 17.10 3.93
N ILE A 268 -19.20 18.42 4.06
CA ILE A 268 -20.54 19.02 4.02
C ILE A 268 -21.17 18.86 2.64
N ASP A 269 -20.36 18.87 1.59
CA ASP A 269 -20.83 18.71 0.20
C ASP A 269 -21.50 17.35 -0.01
N ASP A 270 -20.99 16.28 0.62
CA ASP A 270 -21.61 14.95 0.56
C ASP A 270 -22.99 14.93 1.22
N ILE A 271 -23.18 15.70 2.29
CA ILE A 271 -24.49 15.85 2.95
C ILE A 271 -25.44 16.64 2.05
N VAL A 272 -24.96 17.74 1.45
CA VAL A 272 -25.75 18.56 0.54
C VAL A 272 -26.16 17.77 -0.70
N ASP A 273 -25.24 17.01 -1.28
CA ASP A 273 -25.52 16.15 -2.44
C ASP A 273 -26.50 15.04 -2.08
N GLY A 274 -26.41 14.46 -0.88
CA GLY A 274 -27.40 13.52 -0.36
C GLY A 274 -28.80 14.13 -0.29
N VAL A 275 -28.91 15.29 0.35
CA VAL A 275 -30.20 16.01 0.48
C VAL A 275 -30.75 16.45 -0.89
N VAL A 276 -29.91 16.96 -1.78
CA VAL A 276 -30.32 17.34 -3.14
C VAL A 276 -30.80 16.13 -3.94
N THR A 277 -30.16 14.98 -3.75
CA THR A 277 -30.54 13.74 -4.40
C THR A 277 -31.90 13.24 -3.88
N GLU A 278 -32.13 13.28 -2.55
CA GLU A 278 -33.42 12.94 -1.96
C GLU A 278 -34.55 13.84 -2.48
N ILE A 279 -34.33 15.17 -2.51
CA ILE A 279 -35.30 16.14 -3.03
C ILE A 279 -35.61 15.88 -4.51
N LYS A 280 -34.62 15.53 -5.33
CA LYS A 280 -34.82 15.17 -6.74
C LYS A 280 -35.63 13.87 -6.88
N ILE A 281 -35.35 12.88 -6.05
CA ILE A 281 -36.09 11.61 -6.02
C ILE A 281 -37.54 11.85 -5.64
N ASP A 282 -37.81 12.64 -4.58
CA ASP A 282 -39.18 12.95 -4.12
C ASP A 282 -39.97 13.70 -5.21
N ARG A 283 -39.38 14.68 -5.88
CA ARG A 283 -40.01 15.38 -7.03
C ARG A 283 -40.30 14.43 -8.19
N LEU A 284 -39.38 13.53 -8.54
CA LEU A 284 -39.60 12.53 -9.58
C LEU A 284 -40.70 11.52 -9.20
N GLN A 285 -40.87 11.22 -7.92
CA GLN A 285 -41.92 10.36 -7.43
C GLN A 285 -43.31 11.04 -7.49
N GLU A 286 -43.35 12.36 -7.25
CA GLU A 286 -44.59 13.15 -7.42
C GLU A 286 -45.00 13.27 -8.90
N GLU A 287 -44.03 13.47 -9.82
CA GLU A 287 -44.27 13.57 -11.25
C GLU A 287 -44.55 12.20 -11.91
N PHE A 288 -43.97 11.12 -11.39
CA PHE A 288 -44.04 9.78 -11.96
C PHE A 288 -44.34 8.72 -10.87
N PRO A 289 -45.59 8.52 -10.48
CA PRO A 289 -45.99 7.58 -9.39
C PRO A 289 -45.54 6.13 -9.62
N VAL A 290 -45.21 5.75 -10.85
CA VAL A 290 -44.68 4.41 -11.20
C VAL A 290 -43.31 4.14 -10.56
N ILE A 291 -42.55 5.20 -10.25
CA ILE A 291 -41.19 5.10 -9.64
C ILE A 291 -41.28 4.66 -8.15
N THR A 292 -42.43 4.85 -7.49
CA THR A 292 -42.64 4.41 -6.11
C THR A 292 -42.49 2.88 -5.94
N GLY A 293 -42.75 2.12 -7.00
CA GLY A 293 -42.56 0.66 -7.04
C GLY A 293 -41.09 0.26 -7.12
N LEU A 294 -40.24 1.08 -7.76
CA LEU A 294 -38.82 0.82 -7.90
C LEU A 294 -38.05 1.05 -6.58
N ARG A 295 -38.48 2.03 -5.75
CA ARG A 295 -37.86 2.26 -4.43
C ARG A 295 -38.05 1.04 -3.50
N LYS A 296 -39.23 0.45 -3.48
CA LYS A 296 -39.48 -0.79 -2.73
C LYS A 296 -38.60 -1.95 -3.21
N ILE A 297 -38.30 -2.02 -4.49
CA ILE A 297 -37.43 -3.06 -5.04
C ILE A 297 -35.95 -2.78 -4.64
N ILE A 298 -35.53 -1.52 -4.63
CA ILE A 298 -34.18 -1.12 -4.23
C ILE A 298 -33.97 -1.31 -2.72
N GLU A 299 -35.00 -0.98 -1.88
CA GLU A 299 -34.96 -1.22 -0.45
C GLU A 299 -34.88 -2.72 -0.12
N ILE A 300 -35.58 -3.57 -0.86
CA ILE A 300 -35.53 -5.04 -0.72
C ILE A 300 -34.17 -5.60 -1.14
N ILE A 301 -33.51 -4.97 -2.12
CA ILE A 301 -32.17 -5.39 -2.59
C ILE A 301 -31.05 -4.89 -1.64
N GLN A 302 -31.28 -3.80 -0.89
CA GLN A 302 -30.31 -3.20 0.02
C GLN A 302 -30.42 -3.70 1.47
N GLU A 303 -31.50 -4.40 1.86
CA GLU A 303 -31.53 -5.08 3.15
C GLU A 303 -30.60 -6.31 3.07
N PRO A 304 -29.53 -6.38 3.88
CA PRO A 304 -28.78 -7.61 4.01
C PRO A 304 -29.69 -8.65 4.63
N GLY A 305 -29.91 -9.75 3.91
CA GLY A 305 -30.69 -10.86 4.39
C GLY A 305 -30.32 -11.23 5.82
N SER A 306 -31.25 -11.07 6.73
CA SER A 306 -31.22 -11.69 8.04
C SER A 306 -31.59 -13.15 7.83
N ASP A 307 -30.59 -14.03 7.71
CA ASP A 307 -30.66 -15.45 8.12
C ASP A 307 -29.21 -15.94 8.43
#